data_64a033e8c99009069ada4747f01dfeba
#
_entry.id   64a033e8c99009069ada4747f01dfeba
#
_cell.length_a   1.000
_cell.length_b   1.000
_cell.length_c   1.000
_cell.angle_alpha   90.00
_cell.angle_beta   90.00
_cell.angle_gamma   90.00
#
_symmetry.space_group_name_H-M   'P 1'
#
loop_
_entity.id
_entity.type
_entity.pdbx_description
1 polymer ?
#
loop_
_entity_poly.entity_id
_entity_poly.type
_entity_poly.pdbx_seq_one_letter_code
_entity_poly.pdbx_strand_id
1 'polypeptide(L)'
;MTDQTTRLPIRRALISVSDKTGILEFARELEALGVEILSTGGTFKLLQDNGVAAVEVADYTGFAEMMDGRVKTLHPKIHGGILGRRGIDDAIMNEHGIKPIDLVAVNLYPFEATISKPGCDLPTAIENIDIGGPTMVRSAAKNHKDVAIVVNASDYANVLENLKAGGLTYAQRFDLMLKAFEHTAAYDGMIANYMGTVNQAAETLNTEGRSEFPRTFNSQFIKAQEMRYGENPHQSAAFYVEAKPAEVGIATATQLQGKELSYNNVADTDAALECVKSFVKPACVIVKHANPCGVAVSPDAEGGIRQAYELAYATDTESAFGGIIAFNRELDAETAKAIVERQFVEVIIAPSVSEEARAIVAAKANVRLLACGDWSADRAAAWDYKRVNGGLLVQSRDIGMIGADDLKVVTKRAPTEQEIHDLIFAWKVAKYVKSNAIVYAKNRQTIGVGAGQMSRVNSARIAAIKAEHAGLQVAGSVMASDAFFPFRDGLDNAAKVGITAVIQPGGSMRDAEVIAAADEAGIAMVFTGMRHFRH
;
A
#
# COMPACT_ATOMS: atom_id res chain seq x y z
N MET A 1 -2.37 -14.48 40.47
CA MET A 1 -1.63 -14.15 39.25
C MET A 1 -1.43 -15.48 38.53
N THR A 2 -1.97 -15.67 37.34
CA THR A 2 -1.69 -16.85 36.52
C THR A 2 -0.21 -16.83 36.16
N ASP A 3 0.50 -17.90 36.48
CA ASP A 3 1.90 -18.05 36.07
C ASP A 3 1.97 -18.00 34.55
N GLN A 4 2.50 -16.91 33.99
CA GLN A 4 2.58 -16.68 32.55
C GLN A 4 3.49 -17.68 31.83
N THR A 5 4.32 -18.41 32.58
CA THR A 5 5.28 -19.38 32.07
C THR A 5 4.69 -20.81 31.99
N THR A 6 3.58 -21.06 32.67
CA THR A 6 2.93 -22.37 32.65
C THR A 6 2.45 -22.71 31.24
N ARG A 7 2.94 -23.84 30.72
CA ARG A 7 2.56 -24.39 29.43
C ARG A 7 1.30 -25.26 29.56
N LEU A 8 0.35 -25.07 28.66
CA LEU A 8 -0.84 -25.91 28.60
C LEU A 8 -0.71 -26.92 27.44
N PRO A 9 -0.81 -28.22 27.73
CA PRO A 9 -0.80 -29.25 26.71
C PRO A 9 -2.13 -29.23 25.93
N ILE A 10 -2.09 -29.64 24.68
CA ILE A 10 -3.25 -29.84 23.82
C ILE A 10 -3.58 -31.34 23.82
N ARG A 11 -4.82 -31.70 24.14
CA ARG A 11 -5.32 -33.09 24.13
C ARG A 11 -6.33 -33.31 23.03
N ARG A 12 -7.07 -32.26 22.67
CA ARG A 12 -8.06 -32.31 21.59
C ARG A 12 -8.01 -31.05 20.75
N ALA A 13 -7.94 -31.23 19.43
CA ALA A 13 -7.99 -30.17 18.45
C ALA A 13 -9.25 -30.26 17.58
N LEU A 14 -9.84 -29.11 17.25
CA LEU A 14 -10.87 -28.98 16.22
C LEU A 14 -10.24 -28.29 15.00
N ILE A 15 -10.24 -28.98 13.87
CA ILE A 15 -9.63 -28.51 12.62
C ILE A 15 -10.70 -28.38 11.54
N SER A 16 -10.95 -27.17 11.09
CA SER A 16 -11.89 -26.86 10.01
C SER A 16 -11.38 -25.67 9.21
N VAL A 17 -10.71 -25.93 8.11
CA VAL A 17 -10.06 -24.91 7.29
C VAL A 17 -10.61 -24.89 5.87
N SER A 18 -10.78 -23.72 5.29
CA SER A 18 -11.10 -23.52 3.88
C SER A 18 -9.85 -23.64 3.01
N ASP A 19 -8.82 -22.83 3.32
CA ASP A 19 -7.49 -23.01 2.76
C ASP A 19 -6.77 -24.17 3.44
N LYS A 20 -6.38 -25.18 2.63
CA LYS A 20 -5.77 -26.43 3.08
C LYS A 20 -4.25 -26.37 3.20
N THR A 21 -3.63 -25.22 2.96
CA THR A 21 -2.17 -25.06 2.99
C THR A 21 -1.59 -25.53 4.32
N GLY A 22 -0.69 -26.51 4.28
CA GLY A 22 0.04 -27.04 5.43
C GLY A 22 -0.78 -27.79 6.47
N ILE A 23 -2.11 -27.91 6.29
CA ILE A 23 -2.98 -28.49 7.32
C ILE A 23 -2.78 -30.00 7.50
N LEU A 24 -2.42 -30.72 6.44
CA LEU A 24 -2.21 -32.16 6.51
C LEU A 24 -0.99 -32.49 7.37
N GLU A 25 0.12 -31.80 7.14
CA GLU A 25 1.35 -31.97 7.93
C GLU A 25 1.12 -31.54 9.37
N PHE A 26 0.41 -30.43 9.59
CA PHE A 26 0.05 -29.97 10.92
C PHE A 26 -0.78 -31.01 11.69
N ALA A 27 -1.78 -31.62 11.04
CA ALA A 27 -2.65 -32.64 11.66
C ALA A 27 -1.87 -33.94 11.95
N ARG A 28 -0.95 -34.38 11.06
CA ARG A 28 -0.10 -35.55 11.30
C ARG A 28 0.80 -35.36 12.52
N GLU A 29 1.39 -34.19 12.66
CA GLU A 29 2.23 -33.87 13.82
C GLU A 29 1.41 -33.82 15.12
N LEU A 30 0.19 -33.29 15.08
CA LEU A 30 -0.74 -33.32 16.23
C LEU A 30 -1.12 -34.75 16.62
N GLU A 31 -1.45 -35.61 15.65
CA GLU A 31 -1.74 -37.03 15.87
C GLU A 31 -0.55 -37.75 16.49
N ALA A 32 0.67 -37.50 15.96
CA ALA A 32 1.91 -38.08 16.50
C ALA A 32 2.19 -37.64 17.96
N LEU A 33 1.71 -36.48 18.36
CA LEU A 33 1.76 -35.97 19.74
C LEU A 33 0.62 -36.53 20.62
N GLY A 34 -0.25 -37.42 20.08
CA GLY A 34 -1.36 -38.00 20.80
C GLY A 34 -2.60 -37.10 20.96
N VAL A 35 -2.72 -36.08 20.13
CA VAL A 35 -3.86 -35.16 20.12
C VAL A 35 -5.02 -35.79 19.36
N GLU A 36 -6.21 -35.90 19.99
CA GLU A 36 -7.44 -36.28 19.31
C GLU A 36 -7.90 -35.15 18.37
N ILE A 37 -8.19 -35.51 17.12
CA ILE A 37 -8.58 -34.52 16.09
C ILE A 37 -10.08 -34.65 15.80
N LEU A 38 -10.81 -33.55 15.99
CA LEU A 38 -12.17 -33.38 15.48
C LEU A 38 -12.07 -32.57 14.16
N SER A 39 -12.84 -32.99 13.15
CA SER A 39 -12.86 -32.27 11.88
C SER A 39 -14.21 -32.38 11.18
N THR A 40 -14.44 -31.60 10.15
CA THR A 40 -15.70 -31.61 9.40
C THR A 40 -15.49 -31.32 7.92
N GLY A 41 -16.44 -31.77 7.09
CA GLY A 41 -16.53 -31.47 5.67
C GLY A 41 -15.27 -31.84 4.87
N GLY A 42 -14.85 -30.96 3.97
CA GLY A 42 -13.71 -31.21 3.11
C GLY A 42 -12.36 -31.30 3.86
N THR A 43 -12.24 -30.75 5.07
CA THR A 43 -11.04 -30.95 5.90
C THR A 43 -11.01 -32.36 6.47
N PHE A 44 -12.13 -32.86 7.01
CA PHE A 44 -12.24 -34.23 7.51
C PHE A 44 -11.90 -35.24 6.41
N LYS A 45 -12.49 -35.06 5.21
CA LYS A 45 -12.21 -35.93 4.07
C LYS A 45 -10.72 -35.92 3.69
N LEU A 46 -10.08 -34.76 3.62
CA LEU A 46 -8.66 -34.65 3.32
C LEU A 46 -7.81 -35.43 4.35
N LEU A 47 -8.11 -35.32 5.63
CA LEU A 47 -7.36 -35.99 6.69
C LEU A 47 -7.57 -37.50 6.59
N GLN A 48 -8.80 -37.99 6.42
CA GLN A 48 -9.15 -39.38 6.29
C GLN A 48 -8.51 -40.04 5.06
N ASP A 49 -8.59 -39.39 3.89
CA ASP A 49 -8.02 -39.89 2.63
C ASP A 49 -6.48 -40.03 2.70
N ASN A 50 -5.84 -39.30 3.63
CA ASN A 50 -4.39 -39.33 3.86
C ASN A 50 -3.98 -40.10 5.12
N GLY A 51 -4.87 -40.86 5.73
CA GLY A 51 -4.58 -41.78 6.82
C GLY A 51 -4.39 -41.14 8.19
N VAL A 52 -4.81 -39.86 8.36
CA VAL A 52 -4.82 -39.20 9.67
C VAL A 52 -6.10 -39.55 10.41
N ALA A 53 -5.98 -40.06 11.65
CA ALA A 53 -7.12 -40.38 12.48
C ALA A 53 -7.83 -39.09 12.94
N ALA A 54 -9.02 -38.87 12.39
CA ALA A 54 -9.88 -37.76 12.79
C ALA A 54 -11.31 -38.29 13.04
N VAL A 55 -12.01 -37.66 13.95
CA VAL A 55 -13.43 -37.92 14.26
C VAL A 55 -14.26 -36.84 13.59
N GLU A 56 -15.30 -37.24 12.86
CA GLU A 56 -16.21 -36.28 12.27
C GLU A 56 -17.05 -35.57 13.33
N VAL A 57 -17.24 -34.26 13.17
CA VAL A 57 -18.04 -33.47 14.12
C VAL A 57 -19.46 -33.98 14.25
N ALA A 58 -20.08 -34.51 13.19
CA ALA A 58 -21.40 -35.11 13.23
C ALA A 58 -21.45 -36.34 14.15
N ASP A 59 -20.44 -37.20 14.10
CA ASP A 59 -20.34 -38.40 14.98
C ASP A 59 -20.06 -37.98 16.42
N TYR A 60 -19.20 -36.99 16.64
CA TYR A 60 -18.89 -36.47 17.98
C TYR A 60 -20.11 -35.82 18.66
N THR A 61 -20.88 -35.05 17.91
CA THR A 61 -22.08 -34.38 18.44
C THR A 61 -23.29 -35.29 18.54
N GLY A 62 -23.34 -36.30 17.69
CA GLY A 62 -24.53 -37.13 17.46
C GLY A 62 -25.61 -36.40 16.67
N PHE A 63 -25.25 -35.33 15.97
CA PHE A 63 -26.17 -34.48 15.22
C PHE A 63 -25.68 -34.31 13.77
N ALA A 64 -26.50 -34.78 12.83
CA ALA A 64 -26.14 -34.72 11.41
C ALA A 64 -26.06 -33.29 10.90
N GLU A 65 -25.19 -33.10 9.93
CA GLU A 65 -25.16 -31.85 9.16
C GLU A 65 -26.50 -31.61 8.47
N MET A 66 -26.98 -30.34 8.50
CA MET A 66 -28.25 -29.98 7.89
C MET A 66 -28.18 -28.62 7.15
N MET A 67 -29.22 -28.34 6.35
CA MET A 67 -29.36 -27.09 5.62
C MET A 67 -28.16 -26.81 4.71
N ASP A 68 -27.78 -27.81 3.90
CA ASP A 68 -26.65 -27.76 2.97
C ASP A 68 -25.31 -27.32 3.63
N GLY A 69 -25.09 -27.74 4.88
CA GLY A 69 -23.89 -27.47 5.64
C GLY A 69 -23.90 -26.18 6.44
N ARG A 70 -24.96 -25.39 6.41
CA ARG A 70 -25.06 -24.15 7.20
C ARG A 70 -25.05 -24.42 8.72
N VAL A 71 -25.51 -25.61 9.15
CA VAL A 71 -25.47 -26.03 10.55
C VAL A 71 -24.65 -27.32 10.68
N LYS A 72 -23.42 -27.17 11.16
CA LYS A 72 -22.46 -28.25 11.42
C LYS A 72 -21.85 -28.14 12.80
N THR A 73 -21.12 -27.03 13.01
CA THR A 73 -20.34 -26.76 14.21
C THR A 73 -21.07 -25.88 15.21
N LEU A 74 -22.23 -25.33 14.86
CA LEU A 74 -23.08 -24.55 15.76
C LEU A 74 -23.84 -25.49 16.71
N HIS A 75 -23.11 -26.12 17.61
CA HIS A 75 -23.66 -27.14 18.52
C HIS A 75 -23.11 -26.93 19.95
N PRO A 76 -23.93 -27.13 21.02
CA PRO A 76 -23.49 -26.94 22.40
C PRO A 76 -22.28 -27.78 22.79
N LYS A 77 -22.12 -29.01 22.28
CA LYS A 77 -20.92 -29.82 22.55
C LYS A 77 -19.64 -29.21 21.97
N ILE A 78 -19.72 -28.55 20.82
CA ILE A 78 -18.58 -27.90 20.21
C ILE A 78 -18.27 -26.60 20.97
N HIS A 79 -19.23 -25.69 21.06
CA HIS A 79 -19.00 -24.40 21.70
C HIS A 79 -18.81 -24.51 23.21
N GLY A 80 -19.46 -25.45 23.88
CA GLY A 80 -19.19 -25.75 25.28
C GLY A 80 -17.79 -26.33 25.50
N GLY A 81 -17.30 -27.19 24.59
CA GLY A 81 -15.92 -27.68 24.62
C GLY A 81 -14.86 -26.58 24.45
N ILE A 82 -15.16 -25.55 23.62
CA ILE A 82 -14.29 -24.40 23.40
C ILE A 82 -14.41 -23.38 24.55
N LEU A 83 -15.64 -23.02 24.96
CA LEU A 83 -15.90 -21.92 25.88
C LEU A 83 -15.82 -22.31 27.37
N GLY A 84 -15.92 -23.60 27.70
CA GLY A 84 -15.89 -24.08 29.07
C GLY A 84 -14.58 -23.71 29.76
N ARG A 85 -14.66 -23.01 30.89
CA ARG A 85 -13.51 -22.57 31.70
C ARG A 85 -13.00 -23.75 32.53
N ARG A 86 -11.75 -24.14 32.29
CA ARG A 86 -11.13 -25.31 32.95
C ARG A 86 -11.07 -25.08 34.48
N GLY A 87 -11.51 -26.08 35.25
CA GLY A 87 -11.56 -25.99 36.70
C GLY A 87 -12.76 -25.19 37.28
N ILE A 88 -13.59 -24.56 36.43
CA ILE A 88 -14.78 -23.80 36.86
C ILE A 88 -16.05 -24.46 36.34
N ASP A 89 -16.08 -24.77 35.04
CA ASP A 89 -17.29 -25.29 34.35
C ASP A 89 -17.26 -26.81 34.20
N ASP A 90 -16.26 -27.50 34.75
CA ASP A 90 -16.05 -28.95 34.58
C ASP A 90 -17.25 -29.79 35.01
N ALA A 91 -17.94 -29.40 36.07
CA ALA A 91 -19.12 -30.14 36.57
C ALA A 91 -20.26 -30.14 35.54
N ILE A 92 -20.61 -28.97 35.00
CA ILE A 92 -21.68 -28.83 34.00
C ILE A 92 -21.28 -29.44 32.66
N MET A 93 -20.00 -29.32 32.28
CA MET A 93 -19.49 -29.97 31.06
C MET A 93 -19.62 -31.51 31.17
N ASN A 94 -19.26 -32.09 32.30
CA ASN A 94 -19.38 -33.52 32.54
C ASN A 94 -20.84 -33.97 32.55
N GLU A 95 -21.75 -33.22 33.17
CA GLU A 95 -23.19 -33.50 33.20
C GLU A 95 -23.77 -33.62 31.78
N HIS A 96 -23.32 -32.73 30.87
CA HIS A 96 -23.79 -32.72 29.49
C HIS A 96 -22.90 -33.50 28.51
N GLY A 97 -21.91 -34.25 28.98
CA GLY A 97 -21.00 -35.05 28.14
C GLY A 97 -20.16 -34.18 27.20
N ILE A 98 -19.85 -32.93 27.60
CA ILE A 98 -19.04 -32.01 26.83
C ILE A 98 -17.57 -32.22 27.18
N LYS A 99 -16.77 -32.61 26.21
CA LYS A 99 -15.33 -32.77 26.37
C LYS A 99 -14.59 -31.49 25.99
N PRO A 100 -13.52 -31.10 26.72
CA PRO A 100 -12.73 -29.94 26.39
C PRO A 100 -12.11 -30.00 24.97
N ILE A 101 -12.09 -28.88 24.28
CA ILE A 101 -11.36 -28.67 23.03
C ILE A 101 -10.25 -27.63 23.34
N ASP A 102 -8.99 -27.99 23.17
CA ASP A 102 -7.86 -27.22 23.65
C ASP A 102 -7.18 -26.42 22.54
N LEU A 103 -7.39 -26.82 21.28
CA LEU A 103 -6.92 -26.12 20.09
C LEU A 103 -8.01 -26.05 19.04
N VAL A 104 -8.15 -24.89 18.43
CA VAL A 104 -9.03 -24.67 17.27
C VAL A 104 -8.16 -24.13 16.12
N ALA A 105 -8.14 -24.85 14.99
CA ALA A 105 -7.49 -24.40 13.76
C ALA A 105 -8.56 -24.17 12.69
N VAL A 106 -8.87 -22.92 12.44
CA VAL A 106 -9.96 -22.48 11.55
C VAL A 106 -9.52 -21.24 10.78
N ASN A 107 -9.56 -21.34 9.46
CA ASN A 107 -9.59 -20.18 8.58
C ASN A 107 -10.97 -20.06 7.91
N LEU A 108 -11.32 -18.86 7.48
CA LEU A 108 -12.67 -18.55 7.02
C LEU A 108 -12.84 -18.84 5.53
N TYR A 109 -14.07 -18.88 5.06
CA TYR A 109 -14.37 -18.99 3.64
C TYR A 109 -13.73 -17.84 2.86
N PRO A 110 -13.25 -18.11 1.61
CA PRO A 110 -12.50 -17.13 0.83
C PRO A 110 -13.44 -16.10 0.18
N PHE A 111 -14.13 -15.30 1.00
CA PHE A 111 -15.08 -14.28 0.53
C PHE A 111 -14.43 -13.32 -0.48
N GLU A 112 -13.20 -12.84 -0.21
CA GLU A 112 -12.42 -11.99 -1.13
C GLU A 112 -12.24 -12.63 -2.49
N ALA A 113 -11.79 -13.90 -2.52
CA ALA A 113 -11.58 -14.62 -3.77
C ALA A 113 -12.90 -14.89 -4.52
N THR A 114 -14.02 -15.02 -3.79
CA THR A 114 -15.34 -15.20 -4.41
C THR A 114 -15.81 -13.92 -5.08
N ILE A 115 -15.78 -12.80 -4.39
CA ILE A 115 -16.25 -11.51 -4.93
C ILE A 115 -15.34 -10.92 -6.02
N SER A 116 -14.07 -11.36 -6.08
CA SER A 116 -13.12 -10.97 -7.12
C SER A 116 -13.33 -11.70 -8.44
N LYS A 117 -14.15 -12.75 -8.48
CA LYS A 117 -14.44 -13.47 -9.72
C LYS A 117 -15.33 -12.64 -10.64
N PRO A 118 -15.01 -12.53 -11.95
CA PRO A 118 -15.90 -11.89 -12.90
C PRO A 118 -17.30 -12.54 -12.87
N GLY A 119 -18.34 -11.71 -12.81
CA GLY A 119 -19.72 -12.20 -12.82
C GLY A 119 -20.24 -12.75 -11.48
N CYS A 120 -19.53 -12.56 -10.37
CA CYS A 120 -20.04 -12.90 -9.04
C CYS A 120 -21.32 -12.11 -8.75
N ASP A 121 -22.45 -12.82 -8.64
CA ASP A 121 -23.73 -12.22 -8.27
C ASP A 121 -23.90 -12.09 -6.75
N LEU A 122 -24.92 -11.33 -6.34
CA LEU A 122 -25.18 -11.09 -4.91
C LEU A 122 -25.54 -12.37 -4.14
N PRO A 123 -26.40 -13.27 -4.66
CA PRO A 123 -26.65 -14.55 -3.98
C PRO A 123 -25.40 -15.38 -3.75
N THR A 124 -24.51 -15.49 -4.75
CA THR A 124 -23.23 -16.20 -4.63
C THR A 124 -22.34 -15.55 -3.58
N ALA A 125 -22.25 -14.23 -3.54
CA ALA A 125 -21.49 -13.52 -2.52
C ALA A 125 -22.05 -13.79 -1.12
N ILE A 126 -23.37 -13.74 -0.94
CA ILE A 126 -24.04 -13.99 0.35
C ILE A 126 -23.80 -15.44 0.81
N GLU A 127 -23.91 -16.42 -0.08
CA GLU A 127 -23.72 -17.84 0.27
C GLU A 127 -22.28 -18.15 0.71
N ASN A 128 -21.31 -17.35 0.29
CA ASN A 128 -19.92 -17.48 0.72
C ASN A 128 -19.57 -16.69 1.99
N ILE A 129 -20.56 -16.16 2.72
CA ILE A 129 -20.34 -15.60 4.06
C ILE A 129 -20.28 -16.75 5.07
N ASP A 130 -19.13 -16.92 5.71
CA ASP A 130 -18.92 -17.94 6.73
C ASP A 130 -19.59 -17.53 8.06
N ILE A 131 -20.39 -18.43 8.62
CA ILE A 131 -21.04 -18.24 9.92
C ILE A 131 -20.35 -19.10 10.99
N GLY A 132 -20.13 -20.39 10.71
CA GLY A 132 -19.58 -21.34 11.67
C GLY A 132 -18.12 -21.06 12.03
N GLY A 133 -17.32 -20.70 11.04
CA GLY A 133 -15.90 -20.36 11.23
C GLY A 133 -15.69 -19.19 12.19
N PRO A 134 -16.25 -18.01 11.92
CA PRO A 134 -16.13 -16.85 12.83
C PRO A 134 -16.63 -17.13 14.23
N THR A 135 -17.68 -17.92 14.38
CA THR A 135 -18.24 -18.29 15.69
C THR A 135 -17.25 -19.12 16.51
N MET A 136 -16.61 -20.13 15.89
CA MET A 136 -15.57 -20.93 16.54
C MET A 136 -14.32 -20.11 16.87
N VAL A 137 -13.86 -19.28 15.91
CA VAL A 137 -12.70 -18.40 16.08
C VAL A 137 -12.90 -17.46 17.27
N ARG A 138 -14.04 -16.76 17.32
CA ARG A 138 -14.35 -15.82 18.41
C ARG A 138 -14.53 -16.51 19.75
N SER A 139 -15.12 -17.71 19.78
CA SER A 139 -15.28 -18.51 21.00
C SER A 139 -13.93 -18.94 21.58
N ALA A 140 -13.04 -19.46 20.74
CA ALA A 140 -11.70 -19.86 21.15
C ALA A 140 -10.85 -18.67 21.58
N ALA A 141 -10.90 -17.57 20.82
CA ALA A 141 -10.22 -16.32 21.16
C ALA A 141 -10.66 -15.78 22.52
N LYS A 142 -11.98 -15.77 22.79
CA LYS A 142 -12.51 -15.35 24.11
C LYS A 142 -11.99 -16.22 25.25
N ASN A 143 -11.82 -17.51 25.03
CA ASN A 143 -11.32 -18.46 26.03
C ASN A 143 -9.81 -18.77 25.87
N HIS A 144 -9.02 -17.85 25.35
CA HIS A 144 -7.57 -18.03 25.11
C HIS A 144 -6.77 -18.43 26.35
N LYS A 145 -7.33 -18.23 27.54
CA LYS A 145 -6.71 -18.72 28.78
C LYS A 145 -6.55 -20.25 28.74
N ASP A 146 -7.52 -20.94 28.18
CA ASP A 146 -7.60 -22.40 28.20
C ASP A 146 -7.51 -23.03 26.79
N VAL A 147 -7.66 -22.23 25.73
CA VAL A 147 -7.74 -22.71 24.33
C VAL A 147 -6.78 -21.93 23.42
N ALA A 148 -6.08 -22.64 22.56
CA ALA A 148 -5.31 -22.03 21.48
C ALA A 148 -6.17 -21.87 20.22
N ILE A 149 -6.07 -20.74 19.53
CA ILE A 149 -6.75 -20.50 18.25
C ILE A 149 -5.73 -20.17 17.16
N VAL A 150 -5.77 -20.91 16.07
CA VAL A 150 -4.86 -20.74 14.93
C VAL A 150 -5.69 -20.42 13.69
N VAL A 151 -5.51 -19.25 13.13
CA VAL A 151 -6.25 -18.78 11.94
C VAL A 151 -5.38 -18.69 10.69
N ASN A 152 -4.07 -18.84 10.82
CA ASN A 152 -3.12 -18.72 9.73
C ASN A 152 -2.14 -19.90 9.69
N ALA A 153 -1.92 -20.46 8.50
CA ALA A 153 -0.98 -21.56 8.29
C ALA A 153 0.47 -21.21 8.68
N SER A 154 0.86 -19.93 8.62
CA SER A 154 2.19 -19.46 9.03
C SER A 154 2.50 -19.71 10.52
N ASP A 155 1.47 -19.89 11.35
CA ASP A 155 1.63 -20.15 12.78
C ASP A 155 1.81 -21.65 13.11
N TYR A 156 1.53 -22.57 12.18
CA TYR A 156 1.56 -24.01 12.42
C TYR A 156 2.92 -24.50 12.94
N ALA A 157 4.01 -24.09 12.31
CA ALA A 157 5.34 -24.53 12.71
C ALA A 157 5.69 -24.08 14.14
N ASN A 158 5.43 -22.82 14.49
CA ASN A 158 5.66 -22.29 15.83
C ASN A 158 4.79 -22.98 16.88
N VAL A 159 3.52 -23.23 16.56
CA VAL A 159 2.61 -23.98 17.46
C VAL A 159 3.14 -25.38 17.71
N LEU A 160 3.52 -26.13 16.67
CA LEU A 160 4.06 -27.49 16.81
C LEU A 160 5.35 -27.54 17.63
N GLU A 161 6.28 -26.61 17.40
CA GLU A 161 7.50 -26.49 18.20
C GLU A 161 7.20 -26.36 19.69
N ASN A 162 6.24 -25.46 20.02
CA ASN A 162 5.85 -25.25 21.41
C ASN A 162 5.10 -26.44 22.01
N LEU A 163 4.29 -27.16 21.23
CA LEU A 163 3.63 -28.37 21.71
C LEU A 163 4.64 -29.47 22.03
N LYS A 164 5.68 -29.66 21.20
CA LYS A 164 6.81 -30.56 21.47
C LYS A 164 7.59 -30.17 22.73
N ALA A 165 7.58 -28.88 23.09
CA ALA A 165 8.17 -28.36 24.33
C ALA A 165 7.22 -28.38 25.54
N GLY A 166 6.08 -29.08 25.45
CA GLY A 166 5.13 -29.29 26.54
C GLY A 166 3.89 -28.40 26.53
N GLY A 167 3.64 -27.65 25.44
CA GLY A 167 2.43 -26.85 25.27
C GLY A 167 2.69 -25.36 25.06
N LEU A 168 1.63 -24.59 24.93
CA LEU A 168 1.67 -23.15 24.70
C LEU A 168 1.59 -22.36 26.02
N THR A 169 2.41 -21.32 26.16
CA THR A 169 2.35 -20.38 27.29
C THR A 169 1.12 -19.47 27.16
N TYR A 170 0.77 -18.78 28.25
CA TYR A 170 -0.32 -17.81 28.22
C TYR A 170 -0.06 -16.67 27.21
N ALA A 171 1.16 -16.15 27.14
CA ALA A 171 1.53 -15.09 26.22
C ALA A 171 1.39 -15.52 24.75
N GLN A 172 1.77 -16.77 24.43
CA GLN A 172 1.61 -17.31 23.07
C GLN A 172 0.13 -17.47 22.69
N ARG A 173 -0.71 -17.96 23.61
CA ARG A 173 -2.16 -18.05 23.35
C ARG A 173 -2.82 -16.67 23.26
N PHE A 174 -2.32 -15.69 24.00
CA PHE A 174 -2.78 -14.31 23.88
C PHE A 174 -2.43 -13.69 22.53
N ASP A 175 -1.23 -13.93 22.00
CA ASP A 175 -0.84 -13.50 20.65
C ASP A 175 -1.73 -14.13 19.57
N LEU A 176 -1.96 -15.43 19.66
CA LEU A 176 -2.89 -16.12 18.75
C LEU A 176 -4.32 -15.58 18.85
N MET A 177 -4.77 -15.20 20.04
CA MET A 177 -6.08 -14.55 20.25
C MET A 177 -6.16 -13.19 19.56
N LEU A 178 -5.12 -12.37 19.63
CA LEU A 178 -5.07 -11.09 18.93
C LEU A 178 -5.20 -11.32 17.42
N LYS A 179 -4.40 -12.22 16.85
CA LYS A 179 -4.47 -12.60 15.43
C LYS A 179 -5.86 -13.09 15.01
N ALA A 180 -6.54 -13.83 15.88
CA ALA A 180 -7.90 -14.30 15.63
C ALA A 180 -8.92 -13.14 15.54
N PHE A 181 -8.84 -12.15 16.42
CA PHE A 181 -9.71 -10.98 16.34
C PHE A 181 -9.35 -10.06 15.16
N GLU A 182 -8.07 -9.89 14.86
CA GLU A 182 -7.61 -9.19 13.66
C GLU A 182 -8.17 -9.83 12.39
N HIS A 183 -8.13 -11.17 12.31
CA HIS A 183 -8.66 -11.94 11.19
C HIS A 183 -10.17 -11.77 11.00
N THR A 184 -10.95 -11.88 12.10
CA THR A 184 -12.41 -11.68 12.01
C THR A 184 -12.79 -10.24 11.74
N ALA A 185 -12.06 -9.26 12.26
CA ALA A 185 -12.30 -7.85 11.99
C ALA A 185 -12.07 -7.50 10.51
N ALA A 186 -10.99 -8.02 9.92
CA ALA A 186 -10.71 -7.85 8.49
C ALA A 186 -11.79 -8.49 7.62
N TYR A 187 -12.22 -9.71 7.99
CA TYR A 187 -13.26 -10.46 7.29
C TYR A 187 -14.61 -9.71 7.31
N ASP A 188 -15.07 -9.29 8.47
CA ASP A 188 -16.33 -8.54 8.63
C ASP A 188 -16.25 -7.18 7.93
N GLY A 189 -15.12 -6.50 8.02
CA GLY A 189 -14.88 -5.23 7.33
C GLY A 189 -14.98 -5.36 5.80
N MET A 190 -14.45 -6.44 5.24
CA MET A 190 -14.52 -6.75 3.81
C MET A 190 -15.96 -7.00 3.37
N ILE A 191 -16.73 -7.80 4.13
CA ILE A 191 -18.14 -8.05 3.88
C ILE A 191 -18.93 -6.73 3.93
N ALA A 192 -18.71 -5.92 4.96
CA ALA A 192 -19.40 -4.65 5.14
C ALA A 192 -19.10 -3.67 3.99
N ASN A 193 -17.84 -3.60 3.55
CA ASN A 193 -17.48 -2.79 2.38
C ASN A 193 -18.18 -3.29 1.12
N TYR A 194 -18.10 -4.60 0.83
CA TYR A 194 -18.72 -5.17 -0.37
C TYR A 194 -20.23 -4.99 -0.39
N MET A 195 -20.92 -5.39 0.68
CA MET A 195 -22.38 -5.27 0.78
C MET A 195 -22.83 -3.80 0.82
N GLY A 196 -22.02 -2.93 1.42
CA GLY A 196 -22.29 -1.49 1.54
C GLY A 196 -22.28 -0.72 0.22
N THR A 197 -21.76 -1.31 -0.87
CA THR A 197 -21.81 -0.72 -2.22
C THR A 197 -23.06 -1.14 -3.03
N VAL A 198 -23.84 -2.13 -2.55
CA VAL A 198 -25.05 -2.57 -3.24
C VAL A 198 -26.10 -1.45 -3.22
N ASN A 199 -26.66 -1.12 -4.39
CA ASN A 199 -27.68 -0.09 -4.51
C ASN A 199 -29.00 -0.55 -3.86
N GLN A 200 -29.34 0.04 -2.72
CA GLN A 200 -30.54 -0.29 -1.94
C GLN A 200 -31.83 0.38 -2.48
N ALA A 201 -31.69 1.36 -3.38
CA ALA A 201 -32.84 2.06 -4.00
C ALA A 201 -33.40 1.32 -5.23
N ALA A 202 -32.71 0.28 -5.71
CA ALA A 202 -33.20 -0.55 -6.81
C ALA A 202 -34.31 -1.49 -6.32
N GLU A 203 -35.33 -1.72 -7.17
CA GLU A 203 -36.42 -2.66 -6.88
C GLU A 203 -35.90 -4.09 -6.68
N THR A 204 -34.82 -4.45 -7.37
CA THR A 204 -34.08 -5.72 -7.20
C THR A 204 -32.64 -5.41 -6.79
N LEU A 205 -32.23 -5.96 -5.64
CA LEU A 205 -30.84 -5.90 -5.20
C LEU A 205 -29.98 -6.81 -6.08
N ASN A 206 -29.03 -6.24 -6.78
CA ASN A 206 -28.07 -6.97 -7.60
C ASN A 206 -26.69 -6.31 -7.54
N THR A 207 -25.70 -6.86 -8.25
CA THR A 207 -24.35 -6.32 -8.33
C THR A 207 -24.16 -5.29 -9.45
N GLU A 208 -25.19 -5.04 -10.26
CA GLU A 208 -25.18 -4.01 -11.28
C GLU A 208 -25.45 -2.64 -10.67
N GLY A 209 -24.77 -1.60 -11.15
CA GLY A 209 -24.96 -0.24 -10.65
C GLY A 209 -24.53 -0.02 -9.20
N ARG A 210 -23.51 -0.76 -8.72
CA ARG A 210 -22.95 -0.57 -7.37
C ARG A 210 -22.39 0.83 -7.19
N SER A 211 -22.51 1.35 -5.97
CA SER A 211 -21.81 2.57 -5.58
C SER A 211 -20.29 2.33 -5.56
N GLU A 212 -19.52 3.31 -5.97
CA GLU A 212 -18.06 3.26 -5.84
C GLU A 212 -17.64 3.26 -4.35
N PHE A 213 -18.36 4.00 -3.51
CA PHE A 213 -18.06 4.15 -2.09
C PHE A 213 -19.03 3.34 -1.23
N PRO A 214 -18.54 2.51 -0.28
CA PRO A 214 -19.39 1.74 0.60
C PRO A 214 -20.06 2.64 1.66
N ARG A 215 -21.18 2.17 2.23
CA ARG A 215 -21.89 2.85 3.30
C ARG A 215 -21.04 3.10 4.55
N THR A 216 -20.13 2.16 4.89
CA THR A 216 -19.11 2.29 5.91
C THR A 216 -17.76 1.96 5.31
N PHE A 217 -16.74 2.76 5.60
CA PHE A 217 -15.39 2.54 5.09
C PHE A 217 -14.55 1.80 6.12
N ASN A 218 -14.18 0.56 5.80
CA ASN A 218 -13.36 -0.30 6.65
C ASN A 218 -12.04 -0.58 5.95
N SER A 219 -10.93 -0.38 6.64
CA SER A 219 -9.59 -0.71 6.18
C SER A 219 -8.76 -1.17 7.36
N GLN A 220 -8.01 -2.24 7.17
CA GLN A 220 -7.10 -2.76 8.19
C GLN A 220 -5.67 -2.59 7.72
N PHE A 221 -4.85 -2.00 8.58
CA PHE A 221 -3.42 -1.86 8.40
C PHE A 221 -2.69 -2.55 9.55
N ILE A 222 -1.57 -3.18 9.25
CA ILE A 222 -0.72 -3.89 10.20
C ILE A 222 0.44 -2.99 10.60
N LYS A 223 0.70 -2.86 11.89
CA LYS A 223 1.83 -2.07 12.38
C LYS A 223 3.16 -2.72 11.98
N ALA A 224 3.89 -2.04 11.09
CA ALA A 224 5.21 -2.47 10.64
C ALA A 224 6.33 -1.97 11.55
N GLN A 225 6.19 -0.73 12.07
CA GLN A 225 7.24 -0.10 12.86
C GLN A 225 6.64 0.91 13.85
N GLU A 226 7.13 0.95 15.09
CA GLU A 226 6.99 2.12 15.95
C GLU A 226 8.06 3.15 15.60
N MET A 227 7.66 4.41 15.50
CA MET A 227 8.57 5.47 15.11
C MET A 227 8.96 6.30 16.33
N ARG A 228 10.19 6.78 16.32
CA ARG A 228 10.71 7.59 17.43
C ARG A 228 9.83 8.80 17.75
N TYR A 229 9.27 9.45 16.71
CA TYR A 229 8.32 10.56 16.77
C TYR A 229 7.65 10.72 15.41
N GLY A 230 6.61 11.54 15.34
CA GLY A 230 5.89 11.84 14.11
C GLY A 230 6.58 12.88 13.23
N GLU A 231 5.80 13.70 12.55
CA GLU A 231 6.32 14.83 11.78
C GLU A 231 7.12 15.78 12.67
N ASN A 232 6.68 15.95 13.91
CA ASN A 232 7.33 16.78 14.92
C ASN A 232 7.73 15.94 16.16
N PRO A 233 8.78 16.34 16.91
CA PRO A 233 9.33 15.56 18.01
C PRO A 233 8.37 15.30 19.18
N HIS A 234 7.32 16.10 19.33
CA HIS A 234 6.32 15.94 20.39
C HIS A 234 5.16 15.00 20.02
N GLN A 235 5.13 14.50 18.79
CA GLN A 235 4.09 13.61 18.28
C GLN A 235 4.54 12.15 18.34
N SER A 236 3.69 11.26 18.87
CA SER A 236 3.88 9.82 18.74
C SER A 236 3.51 9.36 17.34
N ALA A 237 4.20 8.35 16.81
CA ALA A 237 3.93 7.82 15.49
C ALA A 237 4.25 6.33 15.36
N ALA A 238 3.61 5.70 14.40
CA ALA A 238 3.92 4.35 13.94
C ALA A 238 3.64 4.26 12.44
N PHE A 239 4.34 3.37 11.77
CA PHE A 239 4.11 3.03 10.37
C PHE A 239 3.26 1.77 10.29
N TYR A 240 2.18 1.85 9.55
CA TYR A 240 1.28 0.74 9.27
C TYR A 240 1.28 0.45 7.78
N VAL A 241 1.17 -0.83 7.42
CA VAL A 241 1.17 -1.30 6.03
C VAL A 241 -0.08 -2.14 5.76
N GLU A 242 -0.48 -2.24 4.51
CA GLU A 242 -1.51 -3.18 4.07
C GLU A 242 -1.01 -4.62 4.21
N ALA A 243 -1.92 -5.55 4.54
CA ALA A 243 -1.57 -6.98 4.65
C ALA A 243 -1.09 -7.56 3.30
N LYS A 244 -1.64 -7.05 2.19
CA LYS A 244 -1.34 -7.47 0.82
C LYS A 244 -1.25 -6.22 -0.07
N PRO A 245 -0.15 -5.49 -0.07
CA PRO A 245 0.03 -4.35 -0.96
C PRO A 245 -0.12 -4.76 -2.41
N ALA A 246 -0.93 -4.02 -3.16
CA ALA A 246 -1.23 -4.34 -4.57
C ALA A 246 -0.05 -4.06 -5.52
N GLU A 247 0.88 -3.21 -5.11
CA GLU A 247 2.07 -2.87 -5.89
C GLU A 247 3.27 -2.57 -4.99
N VAL A 248 4.43 -2.53 -5.62
CA VAL A 248 5.70 -2.16 -4.98
C VAL A 248 5.66 -0.72 -4.48
N GLY A 249 6.12 -0.51 -3.24
CA GLY A 249 6.14 0.79 -2.58
C GLY A 249 7.09 0.83 -1.41
N ILE A 250 7.07 1.91 -0.64
CA ILE A 250 7.84 2.01 0.59
C ILE A 250 7.41 0.95 1.62
N ALA A 251 6.14 0.54 1.59
CA ALA A 251 5.60 -0.49 2.47
C ALA A 251 6.16 -1.91 2.20
N THR A 252 6.66 -2.16 0.98
CA THR A 252 7.24 -3.46 0.58
C THR A 252 8.76 -3.41 0.46
N ALA A 253 9.36 -2.24 0.63
CA ALA A 253 10.81 -2.06 0.47
C ALA A 253 11.60 -2.74 1.60
N THR A 254 12.74 -3.33 1.22
CA THR A 254 13.71 -3.87 2.17
C THR A 254 14.77 -2.83 2.48
N GLN A 255 14.96 -2.53 3.75
CA GLN A 255 16.03 -1.65 4.19
C GLN A 255 17.35 -2.45 4.29
N LEU A 256 18.31 -2.10 3.45
CA LEU A 256 19.63 -2.78 3.38
C LEU A 256 20.64 -2.20 4.35
N GLN A 257 20.49 -0.92 4.73
CA GLN A 257 21.42 -0.19 5.59
C GLN A 257 20.73 1.00 6.26
N GLY A 258 21.37 1.51 7.31
CA GLY A 258 21.01 2.76 7.99
C GLY A 258 20.16 2.58 9.24
N LYS A 259 19.86 3.70 9.89
CA LYS A 259 18.93 3.75 11.03
C LYS A 259 17.50 3.51 10.54
N GLU A 260 16.62 3.18 11.47
CA GLU A 260 15.17 3.10 11.20
C GLU A 260 14.67 4.35 10.47
N LEU A 261 13.70 4.15 9.57
CA LEU A 261 13.04 5.23 8.87
C LEU A 261 12.26 6.10 9.85
N SER A 262 12.37 7.41 9.72
CA SER A 262 11.50 8.35 10.43
C SER A 262 10.18 8.54 9.67
N TYR A 263 9.19 9.14 10.34
CA TYR A 263 7.92 9.52 9.71
C TYR A 263 8.14 10.32 8.41
N ASN A 264 8.99 11.35 8.47
CA ASN A 264 9.30 12.19 7.32
C ASN A 264 10.08 11.40 6.24
N ASN A 265 10.97 10.47 6.63
CA ASN A 265 11.64 9.62 5.63
C ASN A 265 10.64 8.76 4.85
N VAL A 266 9.65 8.17 5.51
CA VAL A 266 8.62 7.37 4.82
C VAL A 266 7.82 8.23 3.86
N ALA A 267 7.31 9.39 4.31
CA ALA A 267 6.50 10.28 3.48
C ALA A 267 7.27 10.84 2.26
N ASP A 268 8.51 11.28 2.47
CA ASP A 268 9.34 11.82 1.40
C ASP A 268 9.80 10.74 0.42
N THR A 269 10.10 9.52 0.93
CA THR A 269 10.48 8.38 0.08
C THR A 269 9.32 7.91 -0.80
N ASP A 270 8.10 7.87 -0.25
CA ASP A 270 6.91 7.57 -1.03
C ASP A 270 6.71 8.58 -2.16
N ALA A 271 6.81 9.88 -1.86
CA ALA A 271 6.70 10.94 -2.86
C ALA A 271 7.76 10.82 -3.97
N ALA A 272 9.00 10.47 -3.62
CA ALA A 272 10.09 10.31 -4.58
C ALA A 272 9.89 9.06 -5.47
N LEU A 273 9.53 7.94 -4.84
CA LEU A 273 9.31 6.67 -5.53
C LEU A 273 8.11 6.74 -6.48
N GLU A 274 7.00 7.32 -6.04
CA GLU A 274 5.82 7.49 -6.87
C GLU A 274 6.07 8.38 -8.10
N CYS A 275 6.87 9.42 -7.94
CA CYS A 275 7.27 10.29 -9.05
C CYS A 275 8.17 9.52 -10.04
N VAL A 276 9.21 8.81 -9.57
CA VAL A 276 10.16 8.13 -10.46
C VAL A 276 9.53 6.98 -11.24
N LYS A 277 8.51 6.33 -10.68
CA LYS A 277 7.72 5.29 -11.37
C LYS A 277 7.02 5.78 -12.64
N SER A 278 6.83 7.09 -12.79
CA SER A 278 6.19 7.68 -13.99
C SER A 278 7.09 7.67 -15.23
N PHE A 279 8.38 7.31 -15.08
CA PHE A 279 9.36 7.37 -16.16
C PHE A 279 9.80 5.97 -16.60
N VAL A 280 9.81 5.76 -17.94
CA VAL A 280 10.24 4.49 -18.54
C VAL A 280 11.75 4.43 -18.75
N LYS A 281 12.37 5.55 -19.17
CA LYS A 281 13.84 5.64 -19.33
C LYS A 281 14.51 5.81 -17.96
N PRO A 282 15.84 5.53 -17.86
CA PRO A 282 16.58 5.76 -16.63
C PRO A 282 16.34 7.16 -16.07
N ALA A 283 15.87 7.24 -14.83
CA ALA A 283 15.42 8.49 -14.21
C ALA A 283 15.89 8.59 -12.76
N CYS A 284 16.06 9.83 -12.31
CA CYS A 284 16.32 10.19 -10.93
C CYS A 284 15.32 11.25 -10.46
N VAL A 285 14.79 11.06 -9.27
CA VAL A 285 13.95 12.03 -8.56
C VAL A 285 14.59 12.34 -7.21
N ILE A 286 14.80 13.62 -6.93
CA ILE A 286 15.24 14.10 -5.62
C ILE A 286 14.07 14.85 -4.98
N VAL A 287 13.72 14.45 -3.76
CA VAL A 287 12.60 15.01 -2.99
C VAL A 287 13.10 15.65 -1.72
N LYS A 288 12.52 16.79 -1.39
CA LYS A 288 12.63 17.43 -0.09
C LYS A 288 11.27 17.94 0.36
N HIS A 289 10.85 17.54 1.58
CA HIS A 289 9.53 17.90 2.15
C HIS A 289 8.36 17.53 1.23
N ALA A 290 8.37 16.26 0.78
CA ALA A 290 7.38 15.67 -0.13
C ALA A 290 7.21 16.40 -1.49
N ASN A 291 8.15 17.23 -1.89
CA ASN A 291 8.17 17.87 -3.21
C ASN A 291 9.41 17.47 -4.01
N PRO A 292 9.26 17.10 -5.27
CA PRO A 292 10.39 17.01 -6.19
C PRO A 292 11.10 18.36 -6.28
N CYS A 293 12.37 18.41 -5.91
CA CYS A 293 13.23 19.58 -6.08
C CYS A 293 14.18 19.46 -7.27
N GLY A 294 14.41 18.23 -7.73
CA GLY A 294 15.16 17.95 -8.94
C GLY A 294 14.74 16.62 -9.55
N VAL A 295 14.44 16.62 -10.84
CA VAL A 295 14.06 15.43 -11.61
C VAL A 295 14.76 15.46 -12.96
N ALA A 296 15.27 14.31 -13.38
CA ALA A 296 15.78 14.17 -14.74
C ALA A 296 15.65 12.74 -15.24
N VAL A 297 15.55 12.64 -16.55
CA VAL A 297 15.63 11.39 -17.32
C VAL A 297 16.92 11.43 -18.13
N SER A 298 17.69 10.34 -18.13
CA SER A 298 18.90 10.28 -18.93
C SER A 298 18.59 10.57 -20.40
N PRO A 299 19.32 11.50 -21.05
CA PRO A 299 19.10 11.83 -22.46
C PRO A 299 19.39 10.66 -23.39
N ASP A 300 20.35 9.81 -23.06
CA ASP A 300 20.72 8.60 -23.78
C ASP A 300 20.65 7.35 -22.89
N ALA A 301 20.69 6.18 -23.51
CA ALA A 301 20.64 4.91 -22.77
C ALA A 301 21.97 4.57 -22.07
N GLU A 302 23.09 5.10 -22.56
CA GLU A 302 24.44 4.81 -22.06
C GLU A 302 24.75 5.62 -20.79
N GLY A 303 24.18 6.82 -20.64
CA GLY A 303 24.38 7.69 -19.48
C GLY A 303 23.74 7.15 -18.20
N GLY A 304 22.78 6.23 -18.32
CA GLY A 304 22.17 5.52 -17.21
C GLY A 304 21.59 6.42 -16.11
N ILE A 305 21.48 5.88 -14.90
CA ILE A 305 20.94 6.62 -13.75
C ILE A 305 21.95 7.64 -13.19
N ARG A 306 23.23 7.45 -13.43
CA ARG A 306 24.26 8.41 -13.00
C ARG A 306 24.04 9.77 -13.65
N GLN A 307 23.87 9.80 -14.98
CA GLN A 307 23.61 11.04 -15.69
C GLN A 307 22.28 11.66 -15.26
N ALA A 308 21.23 10.82 -15.06
CA ALA A 308 19.95 11.30 -14.53
C ALA A 308 20.12 11.94 -13.14
N TYR A 309 20.93 11.36 -12.25
CA TYR A 309 21.24 11.93 -10.95
C TYR A 309 21.96 13.27 -11.06
N GLU A 310 22.99 13.37 -11.90
CA GLU A 310 23.76 14.61 -12.06
C GLU A 310 22.89 15.76 -12.55
N LEU A 311 22.01 15.50 -13.51
CA LEU A 311 21.05 16.48 -14.03
C LEU A 311 19.98 16.86 -12.98
N ALA A 312 19.42 15.87 -12.27
CA ALA A 312 18.43 16.12 -11.22
C ALA A 312 19.02 16.94 -10.07
N TYR A 313 20.24 16.61 -9.63
CA TYR A 313 20.94 17.34 -8.58
C TYR A 313 21.23 18.79 -8.98
N ALA A 314 21.60 19.04 -10.23
CA ALA A 314 21.89 20.38 -10.73
C ALA A 314 20.67 21.32 -10.72
N THR A 315 19.44 20.81 -10.61
CA THR A 315 18.23 21.66 -10.58
C THR A 315 18.15 22.54 -9.34
N ASP A 316 18.45 21.98 -8.15
CA ASP A 316 18.37 22.69 -6.87
C ASP A 316 19.29 22.02 -5.85
N THR A 317 20.57 22.35 -5.92
CA THR A 317 21.61 21.76 -5.07
C THR A 317 21.44 22.07 -3.59
N GLU A 318 20.83 23.22 -3.29
CA GLU A 318 20.53 23.66 -1.92
C GLU A 318 19.45 22.80 -1.29
N SER A 319 18.32 22.63 -1.97
CA SER A 319 17.20 21.81 -1.48
C SER A 319 17.52 20.30 -1.49
N ALA A 320 18.41 19.83 -2.36
CA ALA A 320 18.82 18.44 -2.43
C ALA A 320 19.60 17.98 -1.19
N PHE A 321 20.19 18.90 -0.42
CA PHE A 321 20.90 18.57 0.81
C PHE A 321 19.97 17.95 1.86
N GLY A 322 20.30 16.74 2.30
CA GLY A 322 19.45 15.97 3.22
C GLY A 322 18.12 15.52 2.61
N GLY A 323 18.04 15.47 1.28
CA GLY A 323 16.87 14.98 0.55
C GLY A 323 16.84 13.46 0.41
N ILE A 324 15.82 13.00 -0.30
CA ILE A 324 15.58 11.60 -0.67
C ILE A 324 15.86 11.45 -2.16
N ILE A 325 16.54 10.37 -2.54
CA ILE A 325 16.85 10.08 -3.95
C ILE A 325 16.19 8.77 -4.35
N ALA A 326 15.40 8.80 -5.41
CA ALA A 326 14.75 7.62 -5.99
C ALA A 326 15.20 7.39 -7.44
N PHE A 327 15.43 6.13 -7.77
CA PHE A 327 15.77 5.66 -9.10
C PHE A 327 14.76 4.63 -9.61
N ASN A 328 14.61 4.52 -10.93
CA ASN A 328 13.80 3.49 -11.58
C ASN A 328 14.64 2.38 -12.24
N ARG A 329 15.91 2.28 -11.89
CA ARG A 329 16.85 1.20 -12.26
C ARG A 329 17.71 0.85 -11.07
N GLU A 330 18.42 -0.26 -11.16
CA GLU A 330 19.40 -0.68 -10.16
C GLU A 330 20.38 0.45 -9.83
N LEU A 331 20.63 0.66 -8.54
CA LEU A 331 21.69 1.56 -8.09
C LEU A 331 23.06 0.91 -8.33
N ASP A 332 23.83 1.47 -9.25
CA ASP A 332 25.18 1.02 -9.59
C ASP A 332 26.26 1.72 -8.75
N ALA A 333 27.48 1.18 -8.81
CA ALA A 333 28.63 1.68 -8.04
C ALA A 333 29.01 3.13 -8.39
N GLU A 334 28.97 3.50 -9.67
CA GLU A 334 29.35 4.84 -10.10
C GLU A 334 28.37 5.91 -9.61
N THR A 335 27.08 5.59 -9.68
CA THR A 335 26.02 6.47 -9.17
C THR A 335 26.10 6.59 -7.66
N ALA A 336 26.27 5.47 -6.94
CA ALA A 336 26.43 5.46 -5.50
C ALA A 336 27.61 6.32 -5.06
N LYS A 337 28.76 6.18 -5.73
CA LYS A 337 29.98 6.99 -5.47
C LYS A 337 29.70 8.48 -5.69
N ALA A 338 29.09 8.81 -6.82
CA ALA A 338 28.75 10.22 -7.13
C ALA A 338 27.87 10.86 -6.05
N ILE A 339 26.89 10.11 -5.50
CA ILE A 339 26.01 10.60 -4.44
C ILE A 339 26.77 10.84 -3.14
N VAL A 340 27.50 9.82 -2.64
CA VAL A 340 28.12 9.88 -1.30
C VAL A 340 29.30 10.87 -1.23
N GLU A 341 29.92 11.17 -2.37
CA GLU A 341 30.99 12.18 -2.49
C GLU A 341 30.44 13.61 -2.60
N ARG A 342 29.22 13.77 -3.13
CA ARG A 342 28.68 15.10 -3.51
C ARG A 342 27.75 15.70 -2.47
N GLN A 343 26.86 14.91 -1.86
CA GLN A 343 25.84 15.46 -0.97
C GLN A 343 25.58 14.61 0.28
N PHE A 344 25.07 15.28 1.31
CA PHE A 344 24.39 14.57 2.39
C PHE A 344 23.00 14.13 1.90
N VAL A 345 22.69 12.82 2.06
CA VAL A 345 21.43 12.19 1.67
C VAL A 345 20.85 11.41 2.85
N GLU A 346 19.54 11.49 3.04
CA GLU A 346 18.83 10.77 4.11
C GLU A 346 18.47 9.35 3.70
N VAL A 347 17.89 9.20 2.49
CA VAL A 347 17.42 7.92 1.95
C VAL A 347 17.77 7.82 0.47
N ILE A 348 18.21 6.64 0.04
CA ILE A 348 18.33 6.25 -1.36
C ILE A 348 17.43 5.04 -1.56
N ILE A 349 16.56 5.08 -2.57
CA ILE A 349 15.68 3.98 -2.95
C ILE A 349 15.80 3.65 -4.43
N ALA A 350 15.90 2.37 -4.75
CA ALA A 350 15.96 1.84 -6.11
C ALA A 350 15.26 0.48 -6.18
N PRO A 351 14.92 -0.04 -7.38
CA PRO A 351 14.42 -1.41 -7.54
C PRO A 351 15.36 -2.44 -6.92
N SER A 352 16.65 -2.34 -7.24
CA SER A 352 17.74 -3.15 -6.69
C SER A 352 19.00 -2.30 -6.46
N VAL A 353 19.97 -2.88 -5.76
CA VAL A 353 21.24 -2.22 -5.43
C VAL A 353 22.35 -3.24 -5.69
N SER A 354 23.35 -2.87 -6.50
CA SER A 354 24.49 -3.75 -6.72
C SER A 354 25.34 -3.92 -5.43
N GLU A 355 26.04 -5.04 -5.30
CA GLU A 355 26.88 -5.29 -4.12
C GLU A 355 28.00 -4.22 -3.98
N GLU A 356 28.56 -3.77 -5.11
CA GLU A 356 29.55 -2.70 -5.14
C GLU A 356 28.96 -1.36 -4.67
N ALA A 357 27.75 -1.03 -5.12
CA ALA A 357 27.05 0.17 -4.67
C ALA A 357 26.77 0.12 -3.17
N ARG A 358 26.33 -1.04 -2.67
CA ARG A 358 26.11 -1.27 -1.25
C ARG A 358 27.38 -1.05 -0.42
N ALA A 359 28.51 -1.59 -0.88
CA ALA A 359 29.80 -1.40 -0.22
C ALA A 359 30.23 0.08 -0.18
N ILE A 360 29.96 0.86 -1.26
CA ILE A 360 30.27 2.28 -1.32
C ILE A 360 29.39 3.06 -0.34
N VAL A 361 28.07 2.82 -0.33
CA VAL A 361 27.15 3.51 0.57
C VAL A 361 27.42 3.17 2.03
N ALA A 362 27.97 1.99 2.33
CA ALA A 362 28.34 1.56 3.69
C ALA A 362 29.32 2.52 4.38
N ALA A 363 30.12 3.26 3.62
CA ALA A 363 30.98 4.32 4.17
C ALA A 363 30.20 5.46 4.84
N LYS A 364 28.92 5.60 4.57
CA LYS A 364 28.01 6.58 5.14
C LYS A 364 26.91 5.86 5.96
N ALA A 365 27.28 5.29 7.11
CA ALA A 365 26.43 4.41 7.91
C ALA A 365 25.03 4.95 8.26
N ASN A 366 24.83 6.28 8.24
CA ASN A 366 23.54 6.90 8.54
C ASN A 366 22.60 6.98 7.34
N VAL A 367 23.08 6.78 6.11
CA VAL A 367 22.24 6.76 4.91
C VAL A 367 21.36 5.51 4.93
N ARG A 368 20.08 5.70 4.75
CA ARG A 368 19.13 4.59 4.62
C ARG A 368 19.09 4.16 3.17
N LEU A 369 19.47 2.93 2.92
CA LEU A 369 19.51 2.34 1.58
C LEU A 369 18.40 1.31 1.46
N LEU A 370 17.50 1.50 0.49
CA LEU A 370 16.31 0.69 0.29
C LEU A 370 16.30 0.05 -1.09
N ALA A 371 15.92 -1.24 -1.12
CA ALA A 371 15.57 -1.97 -2.34
C ALA A 371 14.08 -2.28 -2.33
N CYS A 372 13.34 -1.81 -3.32
CA CYS A 372 11.88 -1.96 -3.34
C CYS A 372 11.39 -3.06 -4.30
N GLY A 373 12.24 -3.62 -5.16
CA GLY A 373 11.85 -4.52 -6.24
C GLY A 373 11.37 -3.79 -7.49
N ASP A 374 11.19 -4.54 -8.57
CA ASP A 374 10.68 -4.03 -9.84
C ASP A 374 9.15 -3.84 -9.77
N TRP A 375 8.64 -2.88 -10.53
CA TRP A 375 7.20 -2.60 -10.64
C TRP A 375 6.70 -2.70 -12.07
N SER A 376 5.41 -2.97 -12.21
CA SER A 376 4.71 -2.94 -13.50
C SER A 376 4.49 -1.50 -13.98
N ALA A 377 4.36 -1.32 -15.28
CA ALA A 377 3.89 -0.07 -15.87
C ALA A 377 2.41 0.20 -15.51
N ASP A 378 1.62 -0.85 -15.32
CA ASP A 378 0.22 -0.76 -14.92
C ASP A 378 0.15 -0.44 -13.42
N ARG A 379 -0.52 0.66 -13.11
CA ARG A 379 -0.69 1.13 -11.74
C ARG A 379 -1.99 0.57 -11.15
N ALA A 380 -1.88 0.01 -9.95
CA ALA A 380 -3.04 -0.53 -9.26
C ALA A 380 -4.02 0.58 -8.85
N ALA A 381 -5.31 0.33 -9.05
CA ALA A 381 -6.35 1.15 -8.47
C ALA A 381 -6.28 1.02 -6.93
N ALA A 382 -6.33 2.13 -6.24
CA ALA A 382 -6.27 2.20 -4.79
C ALA A 382 -7.08 3.40 -4.29
N TRP A 383 -7.33 3.43 -3.00
CA TRP A 383 -7.92 4.59 -2.34
C TRP A 383 -6.82 5.53 -1.85
N ASP A 384 -7.08 6.82 -1.96
CA ASP A 384 -6.33 7.89 -1.33
C ASP A 384 -7.24 8.56 -0.31
N TYR A 385 -6.76 8.75 0.93
CA TYR A 385 -7.57 9.32 1.99
C TYR A 385 -6.84 10.35 2.81
N LYS A 386 -7.58 11.38 3.15
CA LYS A 386 -7.10 12.48 3.96
C LYS A 386 -7.93 12.63 5.22
N ARG A 387 -7.28 12.54 6.36
CA ARG A 387 -7.91 12.75 7.65
C ARG A 387 -8.33 14.22 7.79
N VAL A 388 -9.60 14.44 8.14
CA VAL A 388 -10.11 15.76 8.56
C VAL A 388 -10.67 15.65 9.97
N ASN A 389 -10.88 16.78 10.64
CA ASN A 389 -11.44 16.73 12.00
C ASN A 389 -12.85 16.14 11.97
N GLY A 390 -13.06 15.04 12.69
CA GLY A 390 -14.33 14.32 12.74
C GLY A 390 -14.66 13.45 11.51
N GLY A 391 -13.77 13.35 10.49
CA GLY A 391 -14.08 12.61 9.28
C GLY A 391 -12.87 12.14 8.47
N LEU A 392 -13.17 11.50 7.36
CA LEU A 392 -12.22 11.01 6.37
C LEU A 392 -12.71 11.41 4.96
N LEU A 393 -11.87 12.08 4.20
CA LEU A 393 -12.08 12.23 2.77
C LEU A 393 -11.46 11.02 2.08
N VAL A 394 -12.21 10.38 1.20
CA VAL A 394 -11.77 9.22 0.42
C VAL A 394 -11.98 9.52 -1.06
N GLN A 395 -10.99 9.27 -1.87
CA GLN A 395 -11.05 9.40 -3.33
C GLN A 395 -10.31 8.24 -3.98
N SER A 396 -10.56 8.01 -5.28
CA SER A 396 -9.70 7.14 -6.07
C SER A 396 -8.32 7.77 -6.23
N ARG A 397 -7.27 6.94 -6.17
CA ARG A 397 -5.89 7.38 -6.42
C ARG A 397 -5.78 7.98 -7.82
N ASP A 398 -5.08 9.09 -7.95
CA ASP A 398 -4.79 9.71 -9.24
C ASP A 398 -3.75 8.88 -10.02
N ILE A 399 -4.22 7.91 -10.80
CA ILE A 399 -3.40 7.10 -11.71
C ILE A 399 -3.43 7.60 -13.16
N GLY A 400 -4.21 8.66 -13.44
CA GLY A 400 -4.34 9.24 -14.78
C GLY A 400 -3.00 9.71 -15.32
N MET A 401 -2.69 9.34 -16.54
CA MET A 401 -1.49 9.75 -17.28
C MET A 401 -1.89 10.07 -18.71
N ILE A 402 -1.22 11.06 -19.28
CA ILE A 402 -1.40 11.45 -20.69
C ILE A 402 -0.13 11.18 -21.49
N GLY A 403 -0.31 10.86 -22.78
CA GLY A 403 0.76 10.75 -23.77
C GLY A 403 0.75 11.90 -24.77
N ALA A 404 1.61 11.84 -25.77
CA ALA A 404 1.70 12.85 -26.83
C ALA A 404 0.39 12.95 -27.67
N ASP A 405 -0.26 11.82 -27.88
CA ASP A 405 -1.48 11.72 -28.70
C ASP A 405 -2.72 12.31 -28.00
N ASP A 406 -2.66 12.50 -26.68
CA ASP A 406 -3.75 13.08 -25.89
C ASP A 406 -3.69 14.62 -25.87
N LEU A 407 -2.59 15.21 -26.36
CA LEU A 407 -2.36 16.63 -26.30
C LEU A 407 -3.13 17.40 -27.38
N LYS A 408 -3.89 18.41 -26.97
CA LYS A 408 -4.57 19.32 -27.88
C LYS A 408 -3.77 20.62 -28.06
N VAL A 409 -3.18 20.82 -29.24
CA VAL A 409 -2.56 22.12 -29.60
C VAL A 409 -3.66 23.18 -29.74
N VAL A 410 -3.53 24.30 -29.02
CA VAL A 410 -4.56 25.36 -28.97
C VAL A 410 -4.04 26.71 -29.50
N THR A 411 -2.75 26.87 -29.71
CA THR A 411 -2.11 28.07 -30.27
C THR A 411 -1.82 27.93 -31.77
N LYS A 412 -1.55 29.06 -32.43
CA LYS A 412 -1.15 29.11 -33.84
C LYS A 412 0.16 28.39 -34.09
N ARG A 413 1.13 28.56 -33.18
CA ARG A 413 2.38 27.79 -33.19
C ARG A 413 2.17 26.43 -32.52
N ALA A 414 2.47 25.38 -33.23
CA ALA A 414 2.57 24.05 -32.65
C ALA A 414 3.91 23.87 -31.93
N PRO A 415 3.97 23.08 -30.85
CA PRO A 415 5.25 22.72 -30.23
C PRO A 415 6.08 21.84 -31.17
N THR A 416 7.40 21.96 -31.09
CA THR A 416 8.34 21.05 -31.75
C THR A 416 8.31 19.68 -31.07
N GLU A 417 8.87 18.65 -31.70
CA GLU A 417 8.98 17.31 -31.11
C GLU A 417 9.75 17.33 -29.77
N GLN A 418 10.84 18.11 -29.69
CA GLN A 418 11.59 18.26 -28.45
C GLN A 418 10.75 18.94 -27.36
N GLU A 419 10.02 20.00 -27.71
CA GLU A 419 9.11 20.66 -26.77
C GLU A 419 8.01 19.69 -26.27
N ILE A 420 7.45 18.82 -27.12
CA ILE A 420 6.47 17.81 -26.69
C ILE A 420 7.08 16.85 -25.68
N HIS A 421 8.29 16.38 -25.90
CA HIS A 421 8.98 15.51 -24.95
C HIS A 421 9.22 16.22 -23.60
N ASP A 422 9.62 17.46 -23.62
CA ASP A 422 9.88 18.25 -22.42
C ASP A 422 8.57 18.63 -21.71
N LEU A 423 7.49 18.93 -22.45
CA LEU A 423 6.16 19.22 -21.90
C LEU A 423 5.59 18.00 -21.17
N ILE A 424 5.66 16.80 -21.77
CA ILE A 424 5.20 15.57 -21.12
C ILE A 424 6.04 15.24 -19.89
N PHE A 425 7.36 15.43 -19.97
CA PHE A 425 8.24 15.27 -18.81
C PHE A 425 7.85 16.24 -17.68
N ALA A 426 7.73 17.53 -17.98
CA ALA A 426 7.34 18.55 -17.01
C ALA A 426 5.96 18.28 -16.41
N TRP A 427 5.00 17.79 -17.22
CA TRP A 427 3.67 17.42 -16.78
C TRP A 427 3.70 16.28 -15.77
N LYS A 428 4.48 15.22 -16.05
CA LYS A 428 4.70 14.10 -15.14
C LYS A 428 5.28 14.56 -13.79
N VAL A 429 6.22 15.48 -13.81
CA VAL A 429 6.78 16.06 -12.58
C VAL A 429 5.74 16.90 -11.84
N ALA A 430 5.01 17.76 -12.56
CA ALA A 430 4.03 18.67 -11.95
C ALA A 430 2.93 17.93 -11.18
N LYS A 431 2.54 16.72 -11.63
CA LYS A 431 1.61 15.83 -10.93
C LYS A 431 2.04 15.51 -9.49
N TYR A 432 3.35 15.47 -9.21
CA TYR A 432 3.90 15.14 -7.88
C TYR A 432 4.37 16.34 -7.09
N VAL A 433 4.22 17.56 -7.63
CA VAL A 433 4.52 18.81 -6.95
C VAL A 433 3.26 19.33 -6.27
N LYS A 434 3.39 19.81 -5.04
CA LYS A 434 2.25 20.39 -4.31
C LYS A 434 1.72 21.65 -4.97
N SER A 435 0.40 21.76 -5.08
CA SER A 435 -0.32 22.85 -5.71
C SER A 435 -0.17 24.17 -4.94
N ASN A 436 -0.18 25.32 -5.61
CA ASN A 436 -0.11 25.43 -7.06
C ASN A 436 1.29 25.07 -7.54
N ALA A 437 1.39 24.22 -8.57
CA ALA A 437 2.66 23.74 -9.08
C ALA A 437 3.00 24.37 -10.44
N ILE A 438 4.23 24.91 -10.56
CA ILE A 438 4.85 25.29 -11.83
C ILE A 438 6.18 24.57 -11.94
N VAL A 439 6.40 23.90 -13.07
CA VAL A 439 7.64 23.19 -13.40
C VAL A 439 8.19 23.73 -14.71
N TYR A 440 9.42 24.25 -14.68
CA TYR A 440 10.20 24.55 -15.86
C TYR A 440 11.09 23.37 -16.21
N ALA A 441 11.11 22.98 -17.47
CA ALA A 441 11.91 21.84 -17.94
C ALA A 441 12.54 22.10 -19.30
N LYS A 442 13.69 21.47 -19.53
CA LYS A 442 14.42 21.48 -20.80
C LYS A 442 15.25 20.20 -20.90
N ASN A 443 15.23 19.56 -22.06
CA ASN A 443 15.98 18.34 -22.32
C ASN A 443 15.69 17.22 -21.27
N ARG A 444 14.42 17.09 -20.85
CA ARG A 444 13.97 16.13 -19.81
C ARG A 444 14.69 16.29 -18.46
N GLN A 445 15.06 17.51 -18.12
CA GLN A 445 15.57 17.93 -16.84
C GLN A 445 14.70 19.06 -16.31
N THR A 446 14.39 19.04 -15.02
CA THR A 446 13.79 20.22 -14.36
C THR A 446 14.80 21.35 -14.31
N ILE A 447 14.36 22.53 -14.69
CA ILE A 447 15.17 23.77 -14.64
C ILE A 447 14.82 24.56 -13.39
N GLY A 448 13.56 24.51 -12.97
CA GLY A 448 13.09 25.11 -11.73
C GLY A 448 11.71 24.58 -11.35
N VAL A 449 11.49 24.43 -10.05
CA VAL A 449 10.23 23.95 -9.49
C VAL A 449 9.68 24.95 -8.49
N GLY A 450 8.46 25.42 -8.71
CA GLY A 450 7.70 26.25 -7.77
C GLY A 450 6.53 25.43 -7.21
N ALA A 451 6.55 25.16 -5.90
CA ALA A 451 5.63 24.29 -5.22
C ALA A 451 4.85 24.98 -4.11
N GLY A 452 3.62 24.55 -3.87
CA GLY A 452 2.88 24.84 -2.64
C GLY A 452 2.50 26.30 -2.42
N GLN A 453 2.39 27.10 -3.48
CA GLN A 453 2.05 28.51 -3.36
C GLN A 453 0.54 28.77 -3.55
N MET A 454 0.00 29.70 -2.79
CA MET A 454 -1.39 30.14 -2.93
C MET A 454 -1.68 30.85 -4.26
N SER A 455 -0.63 31.39 -4.90
CA SER A 455 -0.70 32.03 -6.21
C SER A 455 0.21 31.33 -7.21
N ARG A 456 -0.33 30.94 -8.37
CA ARG A 456 0.43 30.33 -9.48
C ARG A 456 1.54 31.23 -10.00
N VAL A 457 1.31 32.55 -10.02
CA VAL A 457 2.32 33.54 -10.37
C VAL A 457 3.53 33.49 -9.43
N ASN A 458 3.29 33.28 -8.13
CA ASN A 458 4.39 33.15 -7.17
C ASN A 458 5.14 31.82 -7.34
N SER A 459 4.44 30.71 -7.65
CA SER A 459 5.12 29.46 -8.01
C SER A 459 6.03 29.64 -9.22
N ALA A 460 5.58 30.35 -10.26
CA ALA A 460 6.39 30.64 -11.43
C ALA A 460 7.64 31.50 -11.09
N ARG A 461 7.48 32.52 -10.24
CA ARG A 461 8.59 33.35 -9.77
C ARG A 461 9.61 32.54 -8.97
N ILE A 462 9.14 31.69 -8.04
CA ILE A 462 10.01 30.83 -7.23
C ILE A 462 10.79 29.87 -8.12
N ALA A 463 10.13 29.24 -9.11
CA ALA A 463 10.80 28.37 -10.06
C ALA A 463 11.93 29.10 -10.83
N ALA A 464 11.69 30.34 -11.25
CA ALA A 464 12.69 31.16 -11.93
C ALA A 464 13.86 31.54 -11.00
N ILE A 465 13.57 31.95 -9.76
CA ILE A 465 14.60 32.29 -8.75
C ILE A 465 15.49 31.07 -8.46
N LYS A 466 14.90 29.90 -8.28
CA LYS A 466 15.66 28.68 -8.04
C LYS A 466 16.54 28.29 -9.22
N ALA A 467 16.05 28.44 -10.44
CA ALA A 467 16.86 28.24 -11.65
C ALA A 467 18.05 29.18 -11.70
N GLU A 468 17.85 30.47 -11.39
CA GLU A 468 18.92 31.48 -11.32
C GLU A 468 19.98 31.10 -10.27
N HIS A 469 19.55 30.72 -9.05
CA HIS A 469 20.46 30.29 -7.98
C HIS A 469 21.28 29.06 -8.37
N ALA A 470 20.68 28.14 -9.13
CA ALA A 470 21.36 26.96 -9.65
C ALA A 470 22.26 27.23 -10.87
N GLY A 471 22.28 28.47 -11.37
CA GLY A 471 23.01 28.85 -12.59
C GLY A 471 22.38 28.28 -13.87
N LEU A 472 21.14 27.86 -13.81
CA LEU A 472 20.38 27.33 -14.95
C LEU A 472 19.58 28.43 -15.63
N GLN A 473 19.45 28.33 -16.95
CA GLN A 473 18.72 29.33 -17.74
C GLN A 473 17.29 28.86 -18.03
N VAL A 474 16.32 29.67 -17.61
CA VAL A 474 14.89 29.42 -17.90
C VAL A 474 14.58 29.65 -19.38
N ALA A 475 15.26 30.57 -20.03
CA ALA A 475 15.06 30.86 -21.45
C ALA A 475 15.27 29.62 -22.32
N GLY A 476 14.29 29.37 -23.19
CA GLY A 476 14.24 28.18 -24.05
C GLY A 476 13.72 26.92 -23.34
N SER A 477 13.20 27.04 -22.11
CA SER A 477 12.52 25.95 -21.40
C SER A 477 11.04 25.92 -21.75
N VAL A 478 10.40 24.77 -21.42
CA VAL A 478 8.95 24.63 -21.41
C VAL A 478 8.41 24.81 -19.98
N MET A 479 7.11 25.04 -19.85
CA MET A 479 6.43 25.20 -18.57
C MET A 479 5.24 24.25 -18.46
N ALA A 480 5.14 23.51 -17.33
CA ALA A 480 3.94 22.80 -16.93
C ALA A 480 3.26 23.51 -15.76
N SER A 481 1.92 23.55 -15.80
CA SER A 481 1.07 24.01 -14.71
C SER A 481 0.05 22.93 -14.35
N ASP A 482 -0.06 22.57 -13.08
CA ASP A 482 -0.95 21.53 -12.55
C ASP A 482 -2.45 21.82 -12.78
N ALA A 483 -2.80 23.09 -13.06
CA ALA A 483 -4.16 23.52 -13.38
C ALA A 483 -4.14 24.68 -14.40
N PHE A 484 -5.33 25.09 -14.85
CA PHE A 484 -5.50 26.15 -15.83
C PHE A 484 -5.04 27.52 -15.31
N PHE A 485 -4.68 28.42 -16.23
CA PHE A 485 -4.41 29.82 -15.92
C PHE A 485 -5.73 30.60 -15.87
N PRO A 486 -6.05 31.25 -14.74
CA PRO A 486 -7.30 32.04 -14.64
C PRO A 486 -7.23 33.37 -15.39
N PHE A 487 -6.02 33.87 -15.68
CA PHE A 487 -5.73 35.14 -16.34
C PHE A 487 -4.47 35.02 -17.19
N ARG A 488 -4.32 35.96 -18.14
CA ARG A 488 -3.16 36.00 -19.05
C ARG A 488 -1.81 36.31 -18.37
N ASP A 489 -1.82 36.89 -17.17
CA ASP A 489 -0.63 37.28 -16.43
C ASP A 489 0.38 36.12 -16.19
N GLY A 490 -0.12 34.93 -16.06
CA GLY A 490 0.71 33.73 -15.99
C GLY A 490 1.54 33.51 -17.26
N LEU A 491 0.92 33.70 -18.43
CA LEU A 491 1.59 33.60 -19.73
C LEU A 491 2.50 34.77 -20.00
N ASP A 492 2.07 35.98 -19.66
CA ASP A 492 2.90 37.20 -19.81
C ASP A 492 4.21 37.10 -19.00
N ASN A 493 4.13 36.51 -17.79
CA ASN A 493 5.30 36.22 -16.97
C ASN A 493 6.19 35.12 -17.56
N ALA A 494 5.59 34.05 -18.10
CA ALA A 494 6.32 32.98 -18.77
C ALA A 494 7.08 33.52 -20.02
N ALA A 495 6.44 34.39 -20.80
CA ALA A 495 7.05 35.03 -21.95
C ALA A 495 8.28 35.88 -21.56
N LYS A 496 8.19 36.66 -20.45
CA LYS A 496 9.29 37.49 -19.96
C LYS A 496 10.53 36.72 -19.57
N VAL A 497 10.38 35.48 -19.06
CA VAL A 497 11.50 34.62 -18.69
C VAL A 497 11.96 33.69 -19.82
N GLY A 498 11.35 33.81 -21.01
CA GLY A 498 11.77 33.10 -22.23
C GLY A 498 11.24 31.67 -22.35
N ILE A 499 10.11 31.35 -21.75
CA ILE A 499 9.39 30.04 -21.97
C ILE A 499 8.94 29.96 -23.42
N THR A 500 9.15 28.81 -24.04
CA THR A 500 8.81 28.59 -25.46
C THR A 500 7.54 27.79 -25.66
N ALA A 501 7.18 26.90 -24.72
CA ALA A 501 5.95 26.11 -24.79
C ALA A 501 5.35 25.86 -23.40
N VAL A 502 4.03 25.68 -23.36
CA VAL A 502 3.25 25.50 -22.11
C VAL A 502 2.31 24.31 -22.23
N ILE A 503 2.25 23.52 -21.15
CA ILE A 503 1.27 22.46 -20.96
C ILE A 503 0.40 22.75 -19.73
N GLN A 504 -0.91 22.66 -19.90
CA GLN A 504 -1.90 22.87 -18.84
C GLN A 504 -3.22 22.16 -19.19
N PRO A 505 -4.14 21.94 -18.21
CA PRO A 505 -5.38 21.22 -18.48
C PRO A 505 -6.38 21.95 -19.39
N GLY A 506 -6.39 23.30 -19.43
CA GLY A 506 -7.48 24.05 -20.03
C GLY A 506 -8.75 24.04 -19.17
N GLY A 507 -9.84 24.57 -19.70
CA GLY A 507 -11.15 24.60 -19.04
C GLY A 507 -11.44 25.86 -18.23
N SER A 508 -10.62 26.93 -18.38
CA SER A 508 -10.91 28.26 -17.84
C SER A 508 -11.96 28.99 -18.72
N MET A 509 -12.83 29.76 -18.11
CA MET A 509 -13.69 30.71 -18.84
C MET A 509 -12.88 31.74 -19.65
N ARG A 510 -11.61 31.93 -19.33
CA ARG A 510 -10.67 32.85 -19.98
C ARG A 510 -9.61 32.16 -20.85
N ASP A 511 -9.84 30.91 -21.25
CA ASP A 511 -8.88 30.20 -22.11
C ASP A 511 -8.57 30.98 -23.38
N ALA A 512 -9.56 31.62 -24.00
CA ALA A 512 -9.36 32.43 -25.20
C ALA A 512 -8.37 33.61 -24.98
N GLU A 513 -8.42 34.27 -23.80
CA GLU A 513 -7.51 35.36 -23.43
C GLU A 513 -6.09 34.81 -23.20
N VAL A 514 -5.97 33.65 -22.55
CA VAL A 514 -4.70 32.98 -22.25
C VAL A 514 -4.05 32.47 -23.53
N ILE A 515 -4.81 31.89 -24.46
CA ILE A 515 -4.34 31.44 -25.78
C ILE A 515 -3.86 32.64 -26.61
N ALA A 516 -4.63 33.75 -26.60
CA ALA A 516 -4.23 34.96 -27.31
C ALA A 516 -2.89 35.52 -26.79
N ALA A 517 -2.68 35.53 -25.47
CA ALA A 517 -1.42 35.95 -24.88
C ALA A 517 -0.22 35.05 -25.30
N ALA A 518 -0.47 33.72 -25.38
CA ALA A 518 0.54 32.79 -25.88
C ALA A 518 0.85 33.01 -27.36
N ASP A 519 -0.16 33.24 -28.21
CA ASP A 519 0.00 33.57 -29.62
C ASP A 519 0.78 34.88 -29.83
N GLU A 520 0.46 35.94 -29.07
CA GLU A 520 1.15 37.23 -29.09
C GLU A 520 2.65 37.08 -28.77
N ALA A 521 2.97 36.17 -27.82
CA ALA A 521 4.36 35.92 -27.40
C ALA A 521 5.07 34.83 -28.24
N GLY A 522 4.40 34.21 -29.21
CA GLY A 522 4.95 33.11 -30.01
C GLY A 522 5.17 31.83 -29.23
N ILE A 523 4.52 31.65 -28.08
CA ILE A 523 4.55 30.46 -27.21
C ILE A 523 3.60 29.41 -27.74
N ALA A 524 4.06 28.16 -27.89
CA ALA A 524 3.15 27.04 -28.15
C ALA A 524 2.40 26.63 -26.86
N MET A 525 1.15 26.29 -26.98
CA MET A 525 0.36 25.80 -25.84
C MET A 525 -0.39 24.54 -26.20
N VAL A 526 -0.37 23.58 -25.28
CA VAL A 526 -1.16 22.36 -25.36
C VAL A 526 -2.05 22.19 -24.13
N PHE A 527 -3.24 21.66 -24.34
CA PHE A 527 -4.17 21.28 -23.30
C PHE A 527 -4.18 19.77 -23.09
N THR A 528 -4.27 19.34 -21.84
CA THR A 528 -4.33 17.92 -21.44
C THR A 528 -5.76 17.44 -21.19
N GLY A 529 -6.70 18.35 -20.90
CA GLY A 529 -8.04 17.99 -20.44
C GLY A 529 -8.07 17.33 -19.05
N MET A 530 -6.92 17.16 -18.41
CA MET A 530 -6.75 16.48 -17.11
C MET A 530 -5.99 17.39 -16.16
N ARG A 531 -6.46 17.51 -14.92
CA ARG A 531 -5.84 18.30 -13.85
C ARG A 531 -5.24 17.38 -12.79
N HIS A 532 -4.11 17.78 -12.20
CA HIS A 532 -3.43 17.03 -11.15
C HIS A 532 -3.17 17.91 -9.91
N PHE A 533 -4.22 18.22 -9.15
CA PHE A 533 -4.02 18.89 -7.86
C PHE A 533 -3.48 17.93 -6.80
N ARG A 534 -2.50 18.40 -6.03
CA ARG A 534 -1.92 17.68 -4.89
C ARG A 534 -1.75 18.63 -3.71
N HIS A 535 -2.50 18.42 -2.64
CA HIS A 535 -2.46 19.24 -1.42
C HIS A 535 -1.86 18.50 -0.22
#